data_79461a893fd1789b024eadb4d8277e96
#
_entry.id   79461a893fd1789b024eadb4d8277e96
#
_cell.length_a   1.000
_cell.length_b   1.000
_cell.length_c   1.000
_cell.angle_alpha   90.00
_cell.angle_beta   90.00
_cell.angle_gamma   90.00
#
_symmetry.space_group_name_H-M   'P 1'
#
loop_
_entity.id
_entity.type
_entity.pdbx_description
1 polymer ?
#
loop_
_entity_poly.entity_id
_entity_poly.type
_entity_poly.pdbx_seq_one_letter_code
_entity_poly.pdbx_strand_id
1 'polypeptide(L)'
;MRSYNNLYEPMLQDDYIKQCFINASKKKKNRNDVREVLENLDEHTELLKKMLTEELFIPDYHKPSIINESSSKKTRRILKPHYKYEQVIHHCAIGQFKPIVMNGLYEFSCGSIPDRGVHYGKKYMRKWLDSYDGKKFFVLKMDVHHFFESINRRILKRKLKEVIRDKRFYRLLCILIEHDKIALVAKILTDAGVEIDAEQTKTLVGCIAFDDTSGALEILQEIGIAGAMFDELKEIIEEMRKGVPLGYFTSQWFGNFYLKALDHYIKEELHAEHYMRYMDDMVILGKSKKKLHKIHAAIETYLNDNLDLEIKGDWQVFRFEYPVFDKGGNPVLDKDGKQVTKGRMLDFMGFQFHHDRTTIRKSNIEAARRKANHISKQDKISWYNASVMLSYMGLFKHTDTYNYYIDYIKPKINVKKLKRIVSKHSRKENKHDRLEKGDRNTAGTSGGNRQDIVAVNGLPA
;
A
#
# COMPACT_ATOMS: atom_id res chain seq x y z
N MET A 1 8.58 -7.22 -24.47
CA MET A 1 7.80 -6.51 -23.40
C MET A 1 7.10 -5.30 -24.01
N ARG A 2 5.84 -5.01 -23.66
CA ARG A 2 5.11 -3.84 -24.20
C ARG A 2 5.71 -2.56 -23.61
N SER A 3 6.03 -1.57 -24.46
CA SER A 3 6.53 -0.27 -24.05
C SER A 3 5.41 0.79 -24.12
N TYR A 4 5.48 1.81 -23.26
CA TYR A 4 4.48 2.85 -23.13
C TYR A 4 5.09 4.22 -23.38
N ASN A 5 4.39 5.01 -24.17
CA ASN A 5 4.75 6.38 -24.51
C ASN A 5 3.55 7.31 -24.31
N ASN A 6 3.74 8.62 -24.42
CA ASN A 6 2.70 9.64 -24.31
C ASN A 6 1.89 9.51 -23.00
N LEU A 7 2.59 9.38 -21.87
CA LEU A 7 2.00 9.27 -20.54
C LEU A 7 1.96 10.61 -19.81
N TYR A 8 2.87 11.53 -20.16
CA TYR A 8 3.00 12.81 -19.48
C TYR A 8 1.99 13.83 -19.98
N GLU A 9 1.81 13.98 -21.30
CA GLU A 9 0.91 14.97 -21.89
C GLU A 9 -0.56 14.83 -21.40
N PRO A 10 -1.14 13.63 -21.24
CA PRO A 10 -2.46 13.50 -20.65
C PRO A 10 -2.57 14.03 -19.21
N MET A 11 -1.46 14.08 -18.46
CA MET A 11 -1.45 14.62 -17.10
C MET A 11 -1.57 16.14 -17.06
N LEU A 12 -1.29 16.84 -18.16
CA LEU A 12 -1.37 18.29 -18.26
C LEU A 12 -2.78 18.81 -18.58
N GLN A 13 -3.75 17.90 -18.77
CA GLN A 13 -5.13 18.28 -19.04
C GLN A 13 -5.80 18.75 -17.73
N ASP A 14 -6.47 19.90 -17.77
CA ASP A 14 -7.09 20.53 -16.60
C ASP A 14 -8.06 19.59 -15.89
N ASP A 15 -8.93 18.92 -16.64
CA ASP A 15 -9.89 17.96 -16.07
C ASP A 15 -9.21 16.79 -15.38
N TYR A 16 -8.06 16.33 -15.92
CA TYR A 16 -7.28 15.27 -15.29
C TYR A 16 -6.69 15.74 -13.95
N ILE A 17 -6.08 16.92 -13.92
CA ILE A 17 -5.50 17.51 -12.72
C ILE A 17 -6.59 17.75 -11.66
N LYS A 18 -7.73 18.34 -12.04
CA LYS A 18 -8.89 18.53 -11.15
C LYS A 18 -9.37 17.20 -10.55
N GLN A 19 -9.46 16.17 -11.39
CA GLN A 19 -9.84 14.85 -10.90
C GLN A 19 -8.81 14.26 -9.92
N CYS A 20 -7.50 14.55 -10.10
CA CYS A 20 -6.45 14.13 -9.17
C CYS A 20 -6.56 14.86 -7.83
N PHE A 21 -6.85 16.17 -7.80
CA PHE A 21 -7.19 16.90 -6.57
C PHE A 21 -8.37 16.27 -5.83
N ILE A 22 -9.46 16.00 -6.55
CA ILE A 22 -10.68 15.37 -6.00
C ILE A 22 -10.34 13.97 -5.45
N ASN A 23 -9.54 13.16 -6.15
CA ASN A 23 -9.15 11.83 -5.70
C ASN A 23 -8.25 11.90 -4.44
N ALA A 24 -7.30 12.80 -4.41
CA ALA A 24 -6.41 13.02 -3.27
C ALA A 24 -7.17 13.54 -2.02
N SER A 25 -8.29 14.28 -2.19
CA SER A 25 -9.11 14.84 -1.10
C SER A 25 -10.00 13.80 -0.41
N LYS A 26 -10.19 12.61 -0.99
CA LYS A 26 -11.10 11.59 -0.42
C LYS A 26 -10.76 11.29 1.04
N LYS A 27 -11.78 11.33 1.90
CA LYS A 27 -11.69 11.16 3.37
C LYS A 27 -10.91 12.27 4.12
N LYS A 28 -10.58 13.38 3.45
CA LYS A 28 -9.80 14.50 4.03
C LYS A 28 -10.49 15.85 3.87
N LYS A 29 -11.67 15.95 3.26
CA LYS A 29 -12.37 17.19 2.94
C LYS A 29 -12.72 18.08 4.14
N ASN A 30 -12.63 17.55 5.38
CA ASN A 30 -12.81 18.34 6.60
C ASN A 30 -11.53 19.08 7.06
N ARG A 31 -10.40 18.87 6.41
CA ARG A 31 -9.15 19.59 6.69
C ARG A 31 -9.20 20.97 6.04
N ASN A 32 -8.69 21.99 6.74
CA ASN A 32 -8.71 23.37 6.25
C ASN A 32 -7.90 23.52 4.95
N ASP A 33 -6.69 22.92 4.91
CA ASP A 33 -5.82 22.93 3.73
C ASP A 33 -6.45 22.25 2.50
N VAL A 34 -7.27 21.23 2.71
CA VAL A 34 -7.99 20.55 1.63
C VAL A 34 -9.16 21.39 1.13
N ARG A 35 -9.89 22.06 2.05
CA ARG A 35 -11.01 22.91 1.68
C ARG A 35 -10.56 24.12 0.88
N GLU A 36 -9.54 24.82 1.37
CA GLU A 36 -8.97 25.99 0.70
C GLU A 36 -8.59 25.67 -0.76
N VAL A 37 -7.92 24.54 -1.00
CA VAL A 37 -7.57 24.12 -2.35
C VAL A 37 -8.79 23.75 -3.19
N LEU A 38 -9.81 23.10 -2.60
CA LEU A 38 -11.01 22.71 -3.36
C LEU A 38 -11.92 23.92 -3.67
N GLU A 39 -11.95 24.94 -2.82
CA GLU A 39 -12.66 26.21 -3.04
C GLU A 39 -12.02 27.02 -4.18
N ASN A 40 -10.69 26.92 -4.37
CA ASN A 40 -9.91 27.61 -5.40
C ASN A 40 -9.31 26.63 -6.43
N LEU A 41 -10.10 25.60 -6.81
CA LEU A 41 -9.60 24.44 -7.59
C LEU A 41 -9.02 24.84 -8.95
N ASP A 42 -9.60 25.82 -9.63
CA ASP A 42 -9.15 26.26 -10.95
C ASP A 42 -7.75 26.92 -10.85
N GLU A 43 -7.55 27.81 -9.89
CA GLU A 43 -6.25 28.45 -9.61
C GLU A 43 -5.16 27.40 -9.30
N HIS A 44 -5.46 26.48 -8.39
CA HIS A 44 -4.51 25.42 -8.03
C HIS A 44 -4.26 24.44 -9.17
N THR A 45 -5.21 24.27 -10.09
CA THR A 45 -5.03 23.47 -11.31
C THR A 45 -4.02 24.14 -12.24
N GLU A 46 -4.15 25.45 -12.47
CA GLU A 46 -3.21 26.21 -13.30
C GLU A 46 -1.80 26.21 -12.72
N LEU A 47 -1.66 26.41 -11.41
CA LEU A 47 -0.37 26.38 -10.72
C LEU A 47 0.30 24.99 -10.81
N LEU A 48 -0.44 23.92 -10.58
CA LEU A 48 0.08 22.57 -10.70
C LEU A 48 0.44 22.23 -12.15
N LYS A 49 -0.41 22.65 -13.12
CA LYS A 49 -0.13 22.48 -14.54
C LYS A 49 1.16 23.21 -14.94
N LYS A 50 1.35 24.44 -14.49
CA LYS A 50 2.59 25.20 -14.73
C LYS A 50 3.80 24.43 -14.18
N MET A 51 3.75 24.01 -12.92
CA MET A 51 4.81 23.23 -12.25
C MET A 51 5.17 21.95 -13.04
N LEU A 52 4.16 21.21 -13.53
CA LEU A 52 4.38 20.01 -14.34
C LEU A 52 4.91 20.36 -15.74
N THR A 53 4.42 21.44 -16.39
CA THR A 53 4.86 21.86 -17.72
C THR A 53 6.33 22.26 -17.71
N GLU A 54 6.75 23.00 -16.70
CA GLU A 54 8.12 23.47 -16.50
C GLU A 54 9.04 22.39 -15.88
N GLU A 55 8.47 21.27 -15.43
CA GLU A 55 9.17 20.17 -14.74
C GLU A 55 9.90 20.61 -13.45
N LEU A 56 9.33 21.60 -12.74
CA LEU A 56 9.87 22.22 -11.53
C LEU A 56 9.28 21.64 -10.23
N PHE A 57 8.88 20.38 -10.23
CA PHE A 57 8.44 19.73 -8.98
C PHE A 57 9.64 19.38 -8.11
N ILE A 58 9.68 20.00 -6.93
CA ILE A 58 10.62 19.67 -5.84
C ILE A 58 9.80 19.09 -4.70
N PRO A 59 10.12 17.88 -4.24
CA PRO A 59 9.47 17.30 -3.07
C PRO A 59 9.73 18.08 -1.78
N ASP A 60 8.72 18.16 -0.89
CA ASP A 60 8.87 18.76 0.43
C ASP A 60 9.56 17.82 1.42
N TYR A 61 10.37 18.38 2.32
CA TYR A 61 10.93 17.60 3.41
C TYR A 61 9.91 17.31 4.50
N HIS A 62 9.73 16.03 4.83
CA HIS A 62 8.82 15.58 5.89
C HIS A 62 9.58 14.88 7.01
N LYS A 63 9.38 15.33 8.25
CA LYS A 63 9.82 14.56 9.42
C LYS A 63 9.04 13.25 9.49
N PRO A 64 9.73 12.10 9.62
CA PRO A 64 9.05 10.81 9.78
C PRO A 64 8.16 10.80 11.02
N SER A 65 6.91 10.36 10.85
CA SER A 65 5.99 10.08 11.94
C SER A 65 6.09 8.62 12.34
N ILE A 66 6.15 8.35 13.64
CA ILE A 66 6.16 6.99 14.17
C ILE A 66 4.72 6.53 14.39
N ILE A 67 4.33 5.42 13.77
CA ILE A 67 3.03 4.78 13.97
C ILE A 67 3.22 3.41 14.59
N ASN A 68 2.53 3.17 15.72
CA ASN A 68 2.48 1.87 16.37
C ASN A 68 1.23 1.11 15.89
N GLU A 69 1.42 0.03 15.18
CA GLU A 69 0.31 -0.85 14.77
C GLU A 69 -0.22 -1.62 15.97
N SER A 70 -1.44 -1.30 16.39
CA SER A 70 -2.08 -1.93 17.57
C SER A 70 -2.31 -3.43 17.43
N SER A 71 -2.37 -3.97 16.21
CA SER A 71 -2.60 -5.38 15.92
C SER A 71 -1.32 -6.23 15.86
N SER A 72 -0.21 -5.65 15.37
CA SER A 72 1.07 -6.35 15.19
C SER A 72 2.14 -5.97 16.21
N LYS A 73 1.91 -4.90 17.00
CA LYS A 73 2.90 -4.26 17.88
C LYS A 73 4.16 -3.77 17.14
N LYS A 74 4.10 -3.65 15.81
CA LYS A 74 5.19 -3.14 15.00
C LYS A 74 5.15 -1.61 14.99
N THR A 75 6.33 -1.02 15.06
CA THR A 75 6.54 0.41 14.88
C THR A 75 6.94 0.67 13.44
N ARG A 76 6.27 1.61 12.77
CA ARG A 76 6.60 2.01 11.39
C ARG A 76 6.91 3.49 11.33
N ARG A 77 7.95 3.83 10.57
CA ARG A 77 8.25 5.22 10.19
C ARG A 77 7.50 5.51 8.91
N ILE A 78 6.64 6.52 8.93
CA ILE A 78 5.89 6.94 7.73
C ILE A 78 6.14 8.42 7.46
N LEU A 79 6.18 8.80 6.19
CA LEU A 79 6.16 10.18 5.74
C LEU A 79 4.71 10.56 5.41
N LYS A 80 4.33 11.82 5.72
CA LYS A 80 2.99 12.34 5.46
C LYS A 80 3.10 13.51 4.51
N PRO A 81 2.97 13.27 3.20
CA PRO A 81 3.06 14.32 2.19
C PRO A 81 1.95 15.37 2.40
N HIS A 82 2.23 16.63 2.11
CA HIS A 82 1.24 17.69 2.11
C HIS A 82 0.16 17.42 1.06
N TYR A 83 -1.08 17.84 1.36
CA TYR A 83 -2.16 17.65 0.40
C TYR A 83 -1.92 18.52 -0.84
N LYS A 84 -1.58 19.78 -0.63
CA LYS A 84 -1.37 20.77 -1.67
C LYS A 84 -0.18 20.35 -2.54
N TYR A 85 -0.44 20.12 -3.81
CA TYR A 85 0.44 19.67 -4.89
C TYR A 85 1.07 18.30 -4.69
N GLU A 86 1.77 18.02 -3.59
CA GLU A 86 2.58 16.82 -3.42
C GLU A 86 1.73 15.54 -3.52
N GLN A 87 0.69 15.39 -2.68
CA GLN A 87 -0.21 14.23 -2.81
C GLN A 87 -0.91 14.18 -4.17
N VAL A 88 -1.22 15.32 -4.75
CA VAL A 88 -1.89 15.41 -6.05
C VAL A 88 -0.98 14.92 -7.17
N ILE A 89 0.31 15.29 -7.16
CA ILE A 89 1.30 14.79 -8.12
C ILE A 89 1.44 13.26 -8.04
N HIS A 90 1.46 12.69 -6.81
CA HIS A 90 1.41 11.24 -6.67
C HIS A 90 0.16 10.63 -7.32
N HIS A 91 -1.01 11.28 -7.19
CA HIS A 91 -2.24 10.83 -7.86
C HIS A 91 -2.16 10.97 -9.37
N CYS A 92 -1.59 12.06 -9.89
CA CYS A 92 -1.37 12.26 -11.32
C CYS A 92 -0.46 11.16 -11.90
N ALA A 93 0.68 10.91 -11.27
CA ALA A 93 1.61 9.88 -11.70
C ALA A 93 0.97 8.48 -11.68
N ILE A 94 0.26 8.13 -10.60
CA ILE A 94 -0.37 6.81 -10.47
C ILE A 94 -1.53 6.62 -11.45
N GLY A 95 -2.25 7.66 -11.80
CA GLY A 95 -3.30 7.56 -12.82
C GLY A 95 -2.78 6.99 -14.15
N GLN A 96 -1.57 7.38 -14.56
CA GLN A 96 -0.89 6.87 -15.76
C GLN A 96 -0.12 5.57 -15.50
N PHE A 97 0.47 5.40 -14.33
CA PHE A 97 1.30 4.23 -14.00
C PHE A 97 0.47 2.98 -13.66
N LYS A 98 -0.69 3.15 -13.03
CA LYS A 98 -1.57 2.04 -12.63
C LYS A 98 -1.90 1.07 -13.77
N PRO A 99 -2.31 1.50 -14.98
CA PRO A 99 -2.58 0.59 -16.09
C PRO A 99 -1.36 -0.25 -16.48
N ILE A 100 -0.14 0.34 -16.39
CA ILE A 100 1.12 -0.35 -16.69
C ILE A 100 1.41 -1.45 -15.67
N VAL A 101 1.21 -1.17 -14.38
CA VAL A 101 1.38 -2.17 -13.32
C VAL A 101 0.36 -3.30 -13.45
N MET A 102 -0.91 -2.93 -13.69
CA MET A 102 -2.03 -3.88 -13.78
C MET A 102 -1.94 -4.81 -14.99
N ASN A 103 -1.33 -4.34 -16.11
CA ASN A 103 -1.15 -5.17 -17.29
C ASN A 103 -0.18 -6.32 -17.00
N GLY A 104 -0.69 -7.56 -16.96
CA GLY A 104 0.07 -8.76 -16.62
C GLY A 104 0.44 -8.87 -15.13
N LEU A 105 -0.21 -8.13 -14.23
CA LEU A 105 -0.07 -8.38 -12.79
C LEU A 105 -0.71 -9.72 -12.43
N TYR A 106 0.04 -10.56 -11.72
CA TYR A 106 -0.45 -11.86 -11.27
C TYR A 106 -1.77 -11.74 -10.51
N GLU A 107 -2.73 -12.60 -10.83
CA GLU A 107 -4.11 -12.52 -10.32
C GLU A 107 -4.18 -12.50 -8.79
N PHE A 108 -3.37 -13.34 -8.13
CA PHE A 108 -3.35 -13.46 -6.67
C PHE A 108 -2.25 -12.62 -6.00
N SER A 109 -1.73 -11.60 -6.67
CA SER A 109 -1.05 -10.48 -6.03
C SER A 109 -2.10 -9.60 -5.39
N CYS A 110 -2.26 -9.75 -4.07
CA CYS A 110 -3.19 -9.01 -3.24
C CYS A 110 -2.45 -7.88 -2.50
N GLY A 111 -3.16 -6.96 -1.92
CA GLY A 111 -2.54 -5.87 -1.18
C GLY A 111 -2.31 -4.63 -2.03
N SER A 112 -3.01 -3.56 -1.65
CA SER A 112 -2.99 -2.25 -2.35
C SER A 112 -3.37 -2.29 -3.83
N ILE A 113 -4.00 -3.36 -4.27
CA ILE A 113 -4.57 -3.51 -5.61
C ILE A 113 -6.10 -3.38 -5.50
N PRO A 114 -6.74 -2.54 -6.36
CA PRO A 114 -8.19 -2.44 -6.39
C PRO A 114 -8.84 -3.81 -6.56
N ASP A 115 -9.90 -4.06 -5.80
CA ASP A 115 -10.71 -5.29 -5.80
C ASP A 115 -9.97 -6.58 -5.38
N ARG A 116 -8.68 -6.49 -5.04
CA ARG A 116 -7.85 -7.63 -4.61
C ARG A 116 -7.33 -7.47 -3.17
N GLY A 117 -8.19 -7.00 -2.26
CA GLY A 117 -7.84 -6.86 -0.84
C GLY A 117 -7.90 -8.17 -0.05
N VAL A 118 -7.80 -8.05 1.28
CA VAL A 118 -7.78 -9.20 2.22
C VAL A 118 -8.99 -10.15 2.08
N HIS A 119 -10.18 -9.65 1.73
CA HIS A 119 -11.36 -10.49 1.52
C HIS A 119 -11.28 -11.32 0.23
N TYR A 120 -10.71 -10.74 -0.84
CA TYR A 120 -10.42 -11.46 -2.07
C TYR A 120 -9.43 -12.60 -1.80
N GLY A 121 -8.30 -12.27 -1.18
CA GLY A 121 -7.30 -13.27 -0.81
C GLY A 121 -7.85 -14.36 0.11
N LYS A 122 -8.64 -13.99 1.15
CA LYS A 122 -9.30 -14.95 2.03
C LYS A 122 -10.18 -15.93 1.26
N LYS A 123 -11.02 -15.42 0.33
CA LYS A 123 -11.94 -16.26 -0.45
C LYS A 123 -11.20 -17.34 -1.24
N TYR A 124 -10.15 -16.93 -1.96
CA TYR A 124 -9.40 -17.87 -2.80
C TYR A 124 -8.48 -18.78 -1.99
N MET A 125 -7.87 -18.28 -0.92
CA MET A 125 -7.10 -19.12 -0.01
C MET A 125 -7.96 -20.23 0.59
N ARG A 126 -9.18 -19.93 1.07
CA ARG A 126 -10.11 -20.94 1.57
C ARG A 126 -10.45 -21.97 0.49
N LYS A 127 -10.80 -21.51 -0.73
CA LYS A 127 -11.08 -22.41 -1.86
C LYS A 127 -9.92 -23.36 -2.16
N TRP A 128 -8.67 -22.89 -2.08
CA TRP A 128 -7.51 -23.72 -2.30
C TRP A 128 -7.30 -24.73 -1.18
N LEU A 129 -7.44 -24.31 0.07
CA LEU A 129 -7.33 -25.20 1.22
C LEU A 129 -8.39 -26.30 1.17
N ASP A 130 -9.62 -25.98 0.80
CA ASP A 130 -10.72 -26.94 0.64
C ASP A 130 -10.44 -27.95 -0.49
N SER A 131 -9.73 -27.56 -1.55
CA SER A 131 -9.35 -28.47 -2.63
C SER A 131 -8.36 -29.58 -2.21
N TYR A 132 -7.71 -29.37 -1.05
CA TYR A 132 -6.83 -30.39 -0.44
C TYR A 132 -7.52 -31.21 0.64
N ASP A 133 -8.84 -31.10 0.81
CA ASP A 133 -9.55 -31.83 1.86
C ASP A 133 -9.25 -33.32 1.80
N GLY A 134 -8.97 -33.93 2.96
CA GLY A 134 -8.52 -35.32 3.09
C GLY A 134 -7.13 -35.62 2.55
N LYS A 135 -6.42 -34.68 1.93
CA LYS A 135 -5.09 -34.89 1.35
C LYS A 135 -3.99 -34.27 2.21
N LYS A 136 -2.85 -34.95 2.24
CA LYS A 136 -1.64 -34.41 2.90
C LYS A 136 -1.02 -33.32 2.04
N PHE A 137 -0.87 -32.11 2.61
CA PHE A 137 -0.16 -31.00 1.96
C PHE A 137 0.57 -30.12 2.98
N PHE A 138 1.43 -29.27 2.46
CA PHE A 138 2.29 -28.36 3.24
C PHE A 138 2.11 -26.94 2.78
N VAL A 139 2.44 -26.03 3.67
CA VAL A 139 2.43 -24.57 3.43
C VAL A 139 3.87 -24.09 3.53
N LEU A 140 4.35 -23.38 2.50
CA LEU A 140 5.51 -22.51 2.59
C LEU A 140 4.99 -21.09 2.83
N LYS A 141 5.42 -20.47 3.93
CA LYS A 141 5.17 -19.07 4.25
C LYS A 141 6.48 -18.35 4.40
N MET A 142 6.60 -17.19 3.76
CA MET A 142 7.78 -16.34 3.79
C MET A 142 7.39 -14.87 3.63
N ASP A 143 8.26 -13.99 4.11
CA ASP A 143 8.11 -12.53 4.10
C ASP A 143 9.45 -11.91 3.69
N VAL A 144 9.43 -10.79 2.97
CA VAL A 144 10.67 -10.08 2.61
C VAL A 144 11.10 -9.20 3.79
N HIS A 145 12.39 -9.23 4.09
CA HIS A 145 12.97 -8.44 5.18
C HIS A 145 12.91 -6.94 4.86
N HIS A 146 12.26 -6.15 5.72
CA HIS A 146 12.14 -4.68 5.57
C HIS A 146 11.81 -4.22 4.14
N PHE A 147 10.85 -4.86 3.48
CA PHE A 147 10.61 -4.76 2.04
C PHE A 147 10.70 -3.34 1.48
N PHE A 148 9.87 -2.40 1.95
CA PHE A 148 9.86 -1.03 1.43
C PHE A 148 11.17 -0.27 1.68
N GLU A 149 11.84 -0.55 2.78
CA GLU A 149 13.13 0.05 3.16
C GLU A 149 14.30 -0.56 2.38
N SER A 150 14.11 -1.77 1.84
CA SER A 150 15.14 -2.55 1.12
C SER A 150 15.03 -2.43 -0.40
N ILE A 151 13.94 -1.87 -0.96
CA ILE A 151 13.81 -1.70 -2.42
C ILE A 151 15.02 -0.94 -2.97
N ASN A 152 15.80 -1.57 -3.86
CA ASN A 152 16.92 -0.94 -4.54
C ASN A 152 16.40 0.03 -5.62
N ARG A 153 16.61 1.34 -5.41
CA ARG A 153 16.08 2.40 -6.28
C ARG A 153 16.62 2.30 -7.70
N ARG A 154 17.89 1.91 -7.89
CA ARG A 154 18.50 1.73 -9.21
C ARG A 154 17.85 0.60 -9.98
N ILE A 155 17.61 -0.53 -9.32
CA ILE A 155 16.91 -1.68 -9.95
C ILE A 155 15.48 -1.26 -10.31
N LEU A 156 14.77 -0.56 -9.43
CA LEU A 156 13.42 -0.09 -9.70
C LEU A 156 13.39 0.85 -10.92
N LYS A 157 14.27 1.84 -10.96
CA LYS A 157 14.40 2.78 -12.09
C LYS A 157 14.75 2.07 -13.41
N ARG A 158 15.68 1.10 -13.37
CA ARG A 158 16.02 0.28 -14.55
C ARG A 158 14.79 -0.48 -15.08
N LYS A 159 14.05 -1.17 -14.20
CA LYS A 159 12.82 -1.86 -14.59
C LYS A 159 11.75 -0.93 -15.17
N LEU A 160 11.61 0.28 -14.64
CA LEU A 160 10.71 1.29 -15.20
C LEU A 160 11.15 1.74 -16.58
N LYS A 161 12.45 1.96 -16.80
CA LYS A 161 13.02 2.37 -18.10
C LYS A 161 12.80 1.33 -19.20
N GLU A 162 12.73 0.04 -18.85
CA GLU A 162 12.44 -1.04 -19.79
C GLU A 162 11.03 -0.95 -20.38
N VAL A 163 10.06 -0.41 -19.63
CA VAL A 163 8.66 -0.36 -20.06
C VAL A 163 8.17 1.05 -20.39
N ILE A 164 8.78 2.12 -19.86
CA ILE A 164 8.36 3.50 -20.05
C ILE A 164 9.33 4.18 -21.03
N ARG A 165 8.81 4.64 -22.17
CA ARG A 165 9.56 5.36 -23.20
C ARG A 165 9.36 6.87 -23.13
N ASP A 166 8.30 7.34 -22.48
CA ASP A 166 8.06 8.75 -22.21
C ASP A 166 9.09 9.29 -21.21
N LYS A 167 10.02 10.12 -21.72
CA LYS A 167 11.15 10.62 -20.92
C LYS A 167 10.71 11.53 -19.79
N ARG A 168 9.69 12.38 -20.01
CA ARG A 168 9.16 13.30 -18.99
C ARG A 168 8.47 12.53 -17.88
N PHE A 169 7.65 11.55 -18.25
CA PHE A 169 6.98 10.70 -17.26
C PHE A 169 7.97 9.84 -16.47
N TYR A 170 8.97 9.27 -17.14
CA TYR A 170 10.03 8.50 -16.48
C TYR A 170 10.82 9.39 -15.49
N ARG A 171 11.16 10.63 -15.89
CA ARG A 171 11.80 11.60 -15.00
C ARG A 171 10.97 11.86 -13.75
N LEU A 172 9.66 12.11 -13.90
CA LEU A 172 8.77 12.31 -12.75
C LEU A 172 8.76 11.10 -11.81
N LEU A 173 8.69 9.87 -12.35
CA LEU A 173 8.74 8.68 -11.51
C LEU A 173 10.08 8.54 -10.77
N CYS A 174 11.21 8.89 -11.41
CA CYS A 174 12.51 8.90 -10.75
C CYS A 174 12.58 9.94 -9.63
N ILE A 175 12.02 11.15 -9.80
CA ILE A 175 11.89 12.15 -8.74
C ILE A 175 11.05 11.59 -7.56
N LEU A 176 9.94 10.91 -7.86
CA LEU A 176 9.08 10.33 -6.81
C LEU A 176 9.73 9.13 -6.10
N ILE A 177 10.68 8.44 -6.73
CA ILE A 177 11.48 7.38 -6.10
C ILE A 177 12.55 7.98 -5.18
N GLU A 178 13.21 9.06 -5.62
CA GLU A 178 14.26 9.76 -4.87
C GLU A 178 13.71 10.90 -3.98
N HIS A 179 12.41 10.90 -3.75
CA HIS A 179 11.66 11.97 -3.09
C HIS A 179 12.32 12.45 -1.78
N ASP A 180 12.65 11.55 -0.87
CA ASP A 180 13.24 11.87 0.43
C ASP A 180 14.68 12.41 0.31
N LYS A 181 15.46 11.92 -0.65
CA LYS A 181 16.81 12.40 -0.95
C LYS A 181 16.76 13.83 -1.50
N ILE A 182 15.96 14.05 -2.54
CA ILE A 182 15.79 15.37 -3.17
C ILE A 182 15.27 16.38 -2.14
N ALA A 183 14.24 15.98 -1.36
CA ALA A 183 13.68 16.84 -0.32
C ALA A 183 14.69 17.21 0.77
N LEU A 184 15.56 16.28 1.16
CA LEU A 184 16.60 16.54 2.17
C LEU A 184 17.67 17.49 1.63
N VAL A 185 18.15 17.29 0.40
CA VAL A 185 19.09 18.19 -0.28
C VAL A 185 18.50 19.60 -0.39
N ALA A 186 17.27 19.71 -0.90
CA ALA A 186 16.59 21.00 -1.04
C ALA A 186 16.42 21.72 0.32
N LYS A 187 16.11 20.97 1.38
CA LYS A 187 16.00 21.52 2.74
C LYS A 187 17.32 22.09 3.25
N ILE A 188 18.44 21.36 3.11
CA ILE A 188 19.76 21.80 3.55
C ILE A 188 20.13 23.10 2.83
N LEU A 189 19.96 23.18 1.52
CA LEU A 189 20.26 24.36 0.72
C LEU A 189 19.39 25.55 1.15
N THR A 190 18.09 25.33 1.37
CA THR A 190 17.17 26.39 1.84
C THR A 190 17.51 26.88 3.25
N ASP A 191 17.80 25.97 4.17
CA ASP A 191 18.18 26.31 5.55
C ASP A 191 19.50 27.12 5.60
N ALA A 192 20.40 26.89 4.64
CA ALA A 192 21.65 27.64 4.49
C ALA A 192 21.47 28.98 3.74
N GLY A 193 20.26 29.31 3.29
CA GLY A 193 19.99 30.55 2.56
C GLY A 193 20.61 30.57 1.14
N VAL A 194 20.85 29.40 0.54
CA VAL A 194 21.39 29.30 -0.81
C VAL A 194 20.27 29.56 -1.83
N GLU A 195 20.45 30.60 -2.65
CA GLU A 195 19.55 30.89 -3.75
C GLU A 195 19.97 30.10 -5.00
N ILE A 196 19.03 29.39 -5.59
CA ILE A 196 19.24 28.57 -6.79
C ILE A 196 18.16 28.97 -7.81
N ASP A 197 18.55 29.24 -9.03
CA ASP A 197 17.60 29.53 -10.10
C ASP A 197 16.82 28.29 -10.58
N ALA A 198 15.81 28.50 -11.41
CA ALA A 198 14.92 27.42 -11.86
C ALA A 198 15.66 26.36 -12.71
N GLU A 199 16.66 26.77 -13.52
CA GLU A 199 17.39 25.84 -14.39
C GLU A 199 18.39 25.01 -13.58
N GLN A 200 19.13 25.64 -12.68
CA GLN A 200 20.01 24.95 -11.72
C GLN A 200 19.24 23.96 -10.85
N THR A 201 18.07 24.38 -10.34
CA THR A 201 17.17 23.51 -9.58
C THR A 201 16.72 22.29 -10.39
N LYS A 202 16.27 22.53 -11.63
CA LYS A 202 15.82 21.46 -12.54
C LYS A 202 16.95 20.50 -12.85
N THR A 203 18.15 21.01 -13.06
CA THR A 203 19.35 20.21 -13.35
C THR A 203 19.75 19.38 -12.13
N LEU A 204 19.88 19.98 -10.95
CA LEU A 204 20.24 19.28 -9.71
C LEU A 204 19.24 18.15 -9.38
N VAL A 205 17.95 18.46 -9.42
CA VAL A 205 16.88 17.46 -9.22
C VAL A 205 16.97 16.34 -10.25
N GLY A 206 17.26 16.67 -11.51
CA GLY A 206 17.46 15.70 -12.59
C GLY A 206 18.66 14.79 -12.34
N CYS A 207 19.80 15.33 -11.98
CA CYS A 207 21.02 14.58 -11.66
C CYS A 207 20.76 13.59 -10.50
N ILE A 208 20.14 14.04 -9.40
CA ILE A 208 19.81 13.18 -8.28
C ILE A 208 18.81 12.09 -8.70
N ALA A 209 17.77 12.45 -9.47
CA ALA A 209 16.74 11.51 -9.93
C ALA A 209 17.30 10.39 -10.83
N PHE A 210 18.35 10.69 -11.62
CA PHE A 210 18.96 9.73 -12.54
C PHE A 210 20.23 9.06 -12.02
N ASP A 211 20.59 9.25 -10.77
CA ASP A 211 21.85 8.77 -10.16
C ASP A 211 23.11 9.33 -10.83
N ASP A 212 23.02 10.52 -11.43
CA ASP A 212 24.17 11.26 -11.94
C ASP A 212 24.82 12.05 -10.80
N THR A 213 25.59 11.31 -10.00
CA THR A 213 26.27 11.88 -8.84
C THR A 213 27.27 12.98 -9.27
N SER A 214 28.02 12.78 -10.36
CA SER A 214 29.01 13.76 -10.83
C SER A 214 28.35 15.09 -11.20
N GLY A 215 27.29 15.03 -12.03
CA GLY A 215 26.55 16.23 -12.41
C GLY A 215 25.90 16.94 -11.23
N ALA A 216 25.37 16.18 -10.24
CA ALA A 216 24.83 16.78 -9.02
C ALA A 216 25.89 17.53 -8.22
N LEU A 217 27.11 16.98 -8.07
CA LEU A 217 28.21 17.59 -7.34
C LEU A 217 28.79 18.82 -8.10
N GLU A 218 28.84 18.77 -9.42
CA GLU A 218 29.22 19.91 -10.25
C GLU A 218 28.28 21.10 -10.04
N ILE A 219 26.98 20.89 -10.11
CA ILE A 219 25.98 21.93 -9.82
C ILE A 219 26.12 22.50 -8.41
N LEU A 220 26.36 21.65 -7.39
CA LEU A 220 26.59 22.14 -6.02
C LEU A 220 27.81 23.04 -5.92
N GLN A 221 28.89 22.74 -6.64
CA GLN A 221 30.10 23.59 -6.71
C GLN A 221 29.83 24.90 -7.48
N GLU A 222 29.12 24.85 -8.60
CA GLU A 222 28.74 26.03 -9.37
C GLU A 222 27.92 27.03 -8.58
N ILE A 223 27.01 26.56 -7.68
CA ILE A 223 26.24 27.42 -6.80
C ILE A 223 27.00 27.83 -5.53
N GLY A 224 28.29 27.54 -5.46
CA GLY A 224 29.19 28.00 -4.39
C GLY A 224 29.17 27.12 -3.12
N ILE A 225 28.69 25.90 -3.17
CA ILE A 225 28.73 24.99 -2.01
C ILE A 225 30.12 24.39 -1.84
N ALA A 226 30.67 24.50 -0.64
CA ALA A 226 32.01 24.01 -0.31
C ALA A 226 32.11 23.56 1.16
N GLY A 227 33.23 22.92 1.53
CA GLY A 227 33.52 22.49 2.90
C GLY A 227 32.54 21.47 3.44
N ALA A 228 32.26 21.53 4.73
CA ALA A 228 31.45 20.54 5.45
C ALA A 228 30.05 20.34 4.85
N MET A 229 29.41 21.41 4.34
CA MET A 229 28.10 21.29 3.71
C MET A 229 28.17 20.52 2.38
N PHE A 230 29.23 20.72 1.59
CA PHE A 230 29.45 19.94 0.37
C PHE A 230 29.66 18.47 0.68
N ASP A 231 30.44 18.15 1.72
CA ASP A 231 30.70 16.77 2.14
C ASP A 231 29.41 16.09 2.63
N GLU A 232 28.57 16.77 3.41
CA GLU A 232 27.26 16.28 3.86
C GLU A 232 26.34 16.00 2.67
N LEU A 233 26.21 16.94 1.74
CA LEU A 233 25.34 16.76 0.56
C LEU A 233 25.85 15.65 -0.35
N LYS A 234 27.18 15.52 -0.53
CA LYS A 234 27.81 14.43 -1.24
C LYS A 234 27.46 13.06 -0.63
N GLU A 235 27.62 12.91 0.69
CA GLU A 235 27.27 11.69 1.40
C GLU A 235 25.80 11.31 1.18
N ILE A 236 24.87 12.26 1.34
CA ILE A 236 23.44 12.06 1.09
C ILE A 236 23.18 11.57 -0.38
N ILE A 237 23.80 12.21 -1.36
CA ILE A 237 23.62 11.89 -2.78
C ILE A 237 24.19 10.50 -3.09
N GLU A 238 25.33 10.13 -2.54
CA GLU A 238 26.03 8.87 -2.80
C GLU A 238 25.40 7.67 -2.09
N GLU A 239 24.95 7.81 -0.83
CA GLU A 239 24.63 6.69 0.04
C GLU A 239 23.15 6.30 0.06
N MET A 240 22.23 7.23 -0.13
CA MET A 240 20.79 6.93 -0.09
C MET A 240 20.30 6.16 -1.34
N ARG A 241 20.63 4.86 -1.42
CA ARG A 241 20.36 4.01 -2.60
C ARG A 241 19.19 3.05 -2.44
N LYS A 242 18.72 2.84 -1.22
CA LYS A 242 17.64 1.90 -0.90
C LYS A 242 16.45 2.59 -0.24
N GLY A 243 15.31 1.96 -0.38
CA GLY A 243 14.06 2.33 0.26
C GLY A 243 13.17 3.22 -0.58
N VAL A 244 11.87 2.95 -0.51
CA VAL A 244 10.81 3.87 -0.97
C VAL A 244 9.98 4.26 0.24
N PRO A 245 9.73 5.57 0.45
CA PRO A 245 9.12 6.05 1.68
C PRO A 245 7.71 5.51 1.89
N LEU A 246 7.44 4.93 3.07
CA LEU A 246 6.09 4.56 3.47
C LEU A 246 5.25 5.82 3.74
N GLY A 247 3.99 5.79 3.29
CA GLY A 247 3.04 6.89 3.42
C GLY A 247 2.72 7.59 2.11
N TYR A 248 3.55 7.44 1.09
CA TYR A 248 3.28 7.95 -0.25
C TYR A 248 2.40 6.98 -1.05
N PHE A 249 1.49 7.55 -1.82
CA PHE A 249 0.57 6.75 -2.65
C PHE A 249 1.30 5.93 -3.73
N THR A 250 2.44 6.42 -4.22
CA THR A 250 3.27 5.74 -5.22
C THR A 250 3.99 4.52 -4.68
N SER A 251 4.41 4.51 -3.40
CA SER A 251 5.29 3.47 -2.85
C SER A 251 4.68 2.07 -2.96
N GLN A 252 3.37 1.93 -2.73
CA GLN A 252 2.68 0.65 -2.85
C GLN A 252 2.63 0.14 -4.30
N TRP A 253 2.50 1.06 -5.26
CA TRP A 253 2.51 0.73 -6.70
C TRP A 253 3.90 0.35 -7.15
N PHE A 254 4.93 1.06 -6.69
CA PHE A 254 6.33 0.70 -6.93
C PHE A 254 6.66 -0.68 -6.35
N GLY A 255 6.23 -0.99 -5.12
CA GLY A 255 6.43 -2.30 -4.52
C GLY A 255 5.78 -3.44 -5.32
N ASN A 256 4.52 -3.26 -5.77
CA ASN A 256 3.86 -4.25 -6.61
C ASN A 256 4.53 -4.41 -7.99
N PHE A 257 4.98 -3.31 -8.59
CA PHE A 257 5.72 -3.36 -9.85
C PHE A 257 7.09 -4.04 -9.69
N TYR A 258 7.78 -3.78 -8.58
CA TYR A 258 9.09 -4.35 -8.28
C TYR A 258 9.07 -5.88 -8.19
N LEU A 259 8.04 -6.43 -7.55
CA LEU A 259 7.86 -7.89 -7.36
C LEU A 259 7.11 -8.58 -8.51
N LYS A 260 6.63 -7.84 -9.52
CA LYS A 260 5.81 -8.41 -10.59
C LYS A 260 6.51 -9.55 -11.35
N ALA A 261 7.79 -9.37 -11.69
CA ALA A 261 8.56 -10.40 -12.38
C ALA A 261 8.81 -11.64 -11.51
N LEU A 262 8.94 -11.48 -10.18
CA LEU A 262 9.01 -12.61 -9.25
C LEU A 262 7.72 -13.43 -9.26
N ASP A 263 6.54 -12.77 -9.31
CA ASP A 263 5.26 -13.48 -9.38
C ASP A 263 5.18 -14.40 -10.62
N HIS A 264 5.65 -13.91 -11.77
CA HIS A 264 5.76 -14.70 -13.00
C HIS A 264 6.76 -15.85 -12.87
N TYR A 265 7.95 -15.58 -12.34
CA TYR A 265 8.96 -16.60 -12.09
C TYR A 265 8.42 -17.75 -11.22
N ILE A 266 7.72 -17.42 -10.12
CA ILE A 266 7.13 -18.41 -9.23
C ILE A 266 6.06 -19.27 -9.94
N LYS A 267 5.27 -18.65 -10.82
CA LYS A 267 4.18 -19.35 -11.53
C LYS A 267 4.65 -20.10 -12.76
N GLU A 268 5.48 -19.50 -13.57
CA GLU A 268 5.83 -19.97 -14.91
C GLU A 268 7.05 -20.89 -14.89
N GLU A 269 8.08 -20.57 -14.06
CA GLU A 269 9.31 -21.35 -13.99
C GLU A 269 9.31 -22.37 -12.84
N LEU A 270 8.87 -21.95 -11.63
CA LEU A 270 8.83 -22.85 -10.48
C LEU A 270 7.55 -23.69 -10.43
N HIS A 271 6.59 -23.42 -11.32
CA HIS A 271 5.32 -24.15 -11.43
C HIS A 271 4.61 -24.31 -10.06
N ALA A 272 4.57 -23.24 -9.27
CA ALA A 272 3.84 -23.22 -8.01
C ALA A 272 2.33 -23.23 -8.29
N GLU A 273 1.65 -24.33 -7.95
CA GLU A 273 0.23 -24.53 -8.25
C GLU A 273 -0.65 -23.46 -7.57
N HIS A 274 -0.52 -23.35 -6.25
CA HIS A 274 -1.25 -22.37 -5.43
C HIS A 274 -0.26 -21.40 -4.77
N TYR A 275 -0.14 -20.22 -5.32
CA TYR A 275 0.69 -19.13 -4.84
C TYR A 275 -0.15 -17.88 -4.64
N MET A 276 0.01 -17.20 -3.52
CA MET A 276 -0.62 -15.93 -3.21
C MET A 276 0.37 -15.00 -2.53
N ARG A 277 0.37 -13.73 -2.93
CA ARG A 277 1.18 -12.68 -2.34
C ARG A 277 0.29 -11.54 -1.80
N TYR A 278 0.59 -11.08 -0.61
CA TYR A 278 0.00 -9.87 -0.05
C TYR A 278 1.12 -8.89 0.27
N MET A 279 1.40 -7.97 -0.66
CA MET A 279 2.60 -7.14 -0.69
C MET A 279 3.87 -8.00 -0.66
N ASP A 280 4.58 -8.03 0.45
CA ASP A 280 5.80 -8.78 0.74
C ASP A 280 5.56 -10.16 1.37
N ASP A 281 4.39 -10.41 1.96
CA ASP A 281 4.01 -11.70 2.60
C ASP A 281 3.54 -12.69 1.51
N MET A 282 4.22 -13.84 1.40
CA MET A 282 4.02 -14.86 0.36
C MET A 282 3.64 -16.20 0.95
N VAL A 283 2.66 -16.87 0.32
CA VAL A 283 2.21 -18.22 0.69
C VAL A 283 2.15 -19.11 -0.55
N ILE A 284 2.75 -20.31 -0.45
CA ILE A 284 2.68 -21.37 -1.47
C ILE A 284 2.19 -22.66 -0.82
N LEU A 285 1.18 -23.29 -1.42
CA LEU A 285 0.69 -24.59 -1.00
C LEU A 285 1.28 -25.68 -1.91
N GLY A 286 1.62 -26.84 -1.33
CA GLY A 286 2.19 -27.94 -2.12
C GLY A 286 2.13 -29.29 -1.42
N LYS A 287 2.07 -30.37 -2.21
CA LYS A 287 1.98 -31.76 -1.71
C LYS A 287 3.30 -32.30 -1.14
N SER A 288 4.44 -31.70 -1.51
CA SER A 288 5.77 -32.18 -1.13
C SER A 288 6.55 -31.11 -0.35
N LYS A 289 6.91 -31.43 0.89
CA LYS A 289 7.77 -30.57 1.73
C LYS A 289 9.12 -30.29 1.03
N LYS A 290 9.74 -31.32 0.43
CA LYS A 290 11.02 -31.21 -0.29
C LYS A 290 10.92 -30.26 -1.49
N LYS A 291 9.80 -30.33 -2.27
CA LYS A 291 9.56 -29.40 -3.39
C LYS A 291 9.43 -27.95 -2.88
N LEU A 292 8.71 -27.72 -1.78
CA LEU A 292 8.56 -26.37 -1.20
C LEU A 292 9.89 -25.78 -0.71
N HIS A 293 10.78 -26.59 -0.13
CA HIS A 293 12.14 -26.11 0.22
C HIS A 293 12.97 -25.75 -1.02
N LYS A 294 12.84 -26.50 -2.12
CA LYS A 294 13.50 -26.14 -3.38
C LYS A 294 12.95 -24.85 -3.97
N ILE A 295 11.63 -24.67 -3.91
CA ILE A 295 10.98 -23.43 -4.34
C ILE A 295 11.46 -22.25 -3.49
N HIS A 296 11.53 -22.41 -2.16
CA HIS A 296 12.07 -21.37 -1.27
C HIS A 296 13.49 -20.96 -1.69
N ALA A 297 14.42 -21.91 -1.82
CA ALA A 297 15.81 -21.62 -2.21
C ALA A 297 15.88 -20.89 -3.56
N ALA A 298 15.07 -21.31 -4.55
CA ALA A 298 15.02 -20.65 -5.86
C ALA A 298 14.47 -19.19 -5.77
N ILE A 299 13.45 -18.96 -4.92
CA ILE A 299 12.92 -17.61 -4.68
C ILE A 299 13.95 -16.76 -3.96
N GLU A 300 14.66 -17.29 -2.96
CA GLU A 300 15.72 -16.58 -2.22
C GLU A 300 16.84 -16.15 -3.17
N THR A 301 17.34 -17.06 -4.01
CA THR A 301 18.32 -16.74 -5.06
C THR A 301 17.79 -15.65 -6.00
N TYR A 302 16.55 -15.79 -6.49
CA TYR A 302 15.96 -14.77 -7.39
C TYR A 302 15.87 -13.40 -6.74
N LEU A 303 15.44 -13.33 -5.48
CA LEU A 303 15.33 -12.07 -4.72
C LEU A 303 16.69 -11.40 -4.54
N ASN A 304 17.71 -12.17 -4.16
CA ASN A 304 19.07 -11.67 -3.98
C ASN A 304 19.67 -11.17 -5.30
N ASP A 305 19.64 -12.01 -6.34
CA ASP A 305 20.37 -11.75 -7.59
C ASP A 305 19.70 -10.67 -8.47
N ASN A 306 18.36 -10.66 -8.49
CA ASN A 306 17.61 -9.79 -9.41
C ASN A 306 16.99 -8.56 -8.76
N LEU A 307 16.78 -8.58 -7.43
CA LEU A 307 16.03 -7.55 -6.72
C LEU A 307 16.78 -6.96 -5.52
N ASP A 308 17.97 -7.47 -5.18
CA ASP A 308 18.72 -7.02 -4.00
C ASP A 308 17.84 -7.01 -2.73
N LEU A 309 17.05 -8.09 -2.56
CA LEU A 309 16.13 -8.31 -1.44
C LEU A 309 16.43 -9.61 -0.73
N GLU A 310 16.16 -9.65 0.57
CA GLU A 310 16.38 -10.81 1.43
C GLU A 310 15.05 -11.35 1.98
N ILE A 311 14.93 -12.68 2.09
CA ILE A 311 13.83 -13.31 2.82
C ILE A 311 14.10 -13.17 4.32
N LYS A 312 13.07 -12.85 5.08
CA LYS A 312 13.15 -12.79 6.53
C LYS A 312 13.39 -14.17 7.12
N GLY A 313 14.32 -14.29 8.09
CA GLY A 313 14.79 -15.57 8.64
C GLY A 313 13.73 -16.43 9.35
N ASP A 314 12.52 -15.92 9.57
CA ASP A 314 11.41 -16.64 10.22
C ASP A 314 10.45 -17.34 9.23
N TRP A 315 10.89 -17.55 7.97
CA TRP A 315 10.14 -18.35 6.98
C TRP A 315 9.94 -19.80 7.42
N GLN A 316 8.89 -20.44 6.93
CA GLN A 316 8.49 -21.75 7.43
C GLN A 316 7.90 -22.64 6.35
N VAL A 317 8.24 -23.95 6.42
CA VAL A 317 7.49 -25.00 5.72
C VAL A 317 6.89 -25.94 6.76
N PHE A 318 5.58 -26.00 6.84
CA PHE A 318 4.87 -26.83 7.80
C PHE A 318 3.72 -27.62 7.15
N ARG A 319 3.35 -28.74 7.79
CA ARG A 319 2.14 -29.47 7.40
C ARG A 319 0.93 -28.67 7.84
N PHE A 320 0.00 -28.45 6.91
CA PHE A 320 -1.26 -27.79 7.25
C PHE A 320 -2.08 -28.61 8.26
N GLU A 321 -2.91 -27.95 9.05
CA GLU A 321 -3.76 -28.56 10.05
C GLU A 321 -4.70 -29.60 9.43
N TYR A 322 -4.88 -30.74 10.11
CA TYR A 322 -5.74 -31.83 9.68
C TYR A 322 -6.35 -32.55 10.88
N PRO A 323 -7.58 -33.08 10.76
CA PRO A 323 -8.23 -33.84 11.82
C PRO A 323 -7.55 -35.21 12.01
N VAL A 324 -7.58 -35.70 13.24
CA VAL A 324 -7.05 -37.03 13.60
C VAL A 324 -8.21 -38.01 13.74
N PHE A 325 -8.05 -39.19 13.11
CA PHE A 325 -8.99 -40.29 13.21
C PHE A 325 -8.29 -41.50 13.85
N ASP A 326 -9.03 -42.34 14.56
CA ASP A 326 -8.56 -43.60 15.09
C ASP A 326 -8.42 -44.67 13.97
N LYS A 327 -8.01 -45.89 14.34
CA LYS A 327 -7.88 -47.00 13.39
C LYS A 327 -9.22 -47.47 12.80
N GLY A 328 -10.34 -47.14 13.47
CA GLY A 328 -11.69 -47.47 13.00
C GLY A 328 -12.30 -46.34 12.12
N GLY A 329 -11.58 -45.24 11.89
CA GLY A 329 -12.08 -44.12 11.11
C GLY A 329 -12.93 -43.14 11.91
N ASN A 330 -13.02 -43.29 13.25
CA ASN A 330 -13.77 -42.37 14.09
C ASN A 330 -12.91 -41.14 14.47
N PRO A 331 -13.51 -39.94 14.61
CA PRO A 331 -12.76 -38.77 15.04
C PRO A 331 -12.24 -38.94 16.48
N VAL A 332 -10.94 -38.69 16.66
CA VAL A 332 -10.35 -38.64 18.01
C VAL A 332 -10.75 -37.33 18.66
N LEU A 333 -11.38 -37.41 19.85
CA LEU A 333 -11.83 -36.23 20.62
C LEU A 333 -10.87 -35.93 21.77
N ASP A 334 -10.76 -34.66 22.13
CA ASP A 334 -10.07 -34.22 23.33
C ASP A 334 -10.96 -34.28 24.57
N LYS A 335 -10.45 -33.81 25.73
CA LYS A 335 -11.15 -33.81 27.01
C LYS A 335 -12.44 -32.97 27.00
N ASP A 336 -12.54 -32.01 26.10
CA ASP A 336 -13.67 -31.10 25.93
C ASP A 336 -14.64 -31.58 24.83
N GLY A 337 -14.44 -32.78 24.29
CA GLY A 337 -15.26 -33.35 23.22
C GLY A 337 -15.01 -32.76 21.84
N LYS A 338 -13.90 -32.02 21.65
CA LYS A 338 -13.54 -31.45 20.37
C LYS A 338 -12.62 -32.39 19.60
N GLN A 339 -12.77 -32.42 18.27
CA GLN A 339 -11.90 -33.22 17.42
C GLN A 339 -10.44 -32.76 17.53
N VAL A 340 -9.56 -33.71 17.83
CA VAL A 340 -8.11 -33.48 17.88
C VAL A 340 -7.61 -33.17 16.47
N THR A 341 -6.81 -32.13 16.36
CA THR A 341 -6.12 -31.78 15.11
C THR A 341 -4.61 -31.88 15.29
N LYS A 342 -3.90 -32.23 14.21
CA LYS A 342 -2.44 -32.18 14.12
C LYS A 342 -2.03 -31.27 12.95
N GLY A 343 -0.75 -30.91 12.92
CA GLY A 343 -0.27 -29.91 11.95
C GLY A 343 -0.46 -28.50 12.48
N ARG A 344 -0.51 -27.51 11.58
CA ARG A 344 -0.55 -26.11 11.95
C ARG A 344 -1.52 -25.33 11.06
N MET A 345 -2.32 -24.46 11.65
CA MET A 345 -3.15 -23.50 10.92
C MET A 345 -2.28 -22.49 10.17
N LEU A 346 -2.79 -21.93 9.07
CA LEU A 346 -2.15 -20.86 8.32
C LEU A 346 -2.61 -19.49 8.82
N ASP A 347 -1.68 -18.69 9.33
CA ASP A 347 -1.92 -17.27 9.66
C ASP A 347 -1.46 -16.41 8.47
N PHE A 348 -2.42 -15.76 7.77
CA PHE A 348 -2.15 -14.96 6.59
C PHE A 348 -3.19 -13.84 6.41
N MET A 349 -2.77 -12.64 6.01
CA MET A 349 -3.64 -11.46 5.78
C MET A 349 -4.55 -11.09 6.95
N GLY A 350 -4.14 -11.38 8.19
CA GLY A 350 -4.94 -11.10 9.40
C GLY A 350 -6.00 -12.15 9.73
N PHE A 351 -6.05 -13.25 8.98
CA PHE A 351 -6.90 -14.41 9.21
C PHE A 351 -6.09 -15.62 9.67
N GLN A 352 -6.75 -16.52 10.38
CA GLN A 352 -6.25 -17.83 10.73
C GLN A 352 -7.10 -18.88 10.01
N PHE A 353 -6.48 -19.60 9.08
CA PHE A 353 -7.13 -20.66 8.30
C PHE A 353 -6.89 -22.00 9.00
N HIS A 354 -7.95 -22.62 9.45
CA HIS A 354 -8.01 -23.97 10.00
C HIS A 354 -8.46 -24.95 8.92
N HIS A 355 -8.40 -26.25 9.20
CA HIS A 355 -8.85 -27.28 8.25
C HIS A 355 -10.35 -27.12 7.90
N ASP A 356 -11.18 -26.72 8.88
CA ASP A 356 -12.65 -26.67 8.79
C ASP A 356 -13.23 -25.24 8.77
N ARG A 357 -12.45 -24.22 9.17
CA ARG A 357 -12.95 -22.85 9.37
C ARG A 357 -11.89 -21.78 9.12
N THR A 358 -12.35 -20.55 9.04
CA THR A 358 -11.48 -19.37 8.96
C THR A 358 -11.84 -18.37 10.03
N THR A 359 -10.92 -18.09 10.96
CA THR A 359 -11.12 -17.15 12.05
C THR A 359 -10.28 -15.87 11.84
N ILE A 360 -10.58 -14.83 12.62
CA ILE A 360 -9.75 -13.62 12.67
C ILE A 360 -8.54 -13.90 13.55
N ARG A 361 -7.39 -13.33 13.22
CA ARG A 361 -6.19 -13.38 14.07
C ARG A 361 -6.50 -12.91 15.49
N LYS A 362 -6.03 -13.64 16.50
CA LYS A 362 -6.30 -13.37 17.93
C LYS A 362 -6.00 -11.92 18.33
N SER A 363 -4.89 -11.35 17.86
CA SER A 363 -4.55 -9.93 18.12
C SER A 363 -5.62 -8.95 17.62
N ASN A 364 -6.23 -9.22 16.46
CA ASN A 364 -7.32 -8.39 15.92
C ASN A 364 -8.61 -8.54 16.74
N ILE A 365 -8.91 -9.75 17.23
CA ILE A 365 -10.06 -10.00 18.14
C ILE A 365 -9.88 -9.19 19.42
N GLU A 366 -8.68 -9.24 20.02
CA GLU A 366 -8.36 -8.51 21.25
C GLU A 366 -8.40 -6.99 21.04
N ALA A 367 -7.90 -6.50 19.91
CA ALA A 367 -7.94 -5.08 19.56
C ALA A 367 -9.39 -4.60 19.38
N ALA A 368 -10.23 -5.39 18.71
CA ALA A 368 -11.66 -5.11 18.56
C ALA A 368 -12.38 -5.07 19.91
N ARG A 369 -12.08 -6.03 20.81
CA ARG A 369 -12.63 -6.06 22.16
C ARG A 369 -12.21 -4.85 23.00
N ARG A 370 -10.92 -4.47 22.97
CA ARG A 370 -10.43 -3.25 23.63
C ARG A 370 -11.13 -2.00 23.09
N LYS A 371 -11.30 -1.90 21.78
CA LYS A 371 -12.00 -0.78 21.14
C LYS A 371 -13.48 -0.74 21.53
N ALA A 372 -14.19 -1.88 21.57
CA ALA A 372 -15.58 -1.94 22.03
C ALA A 372 -15.73 -1.50 23.48
N ASN A 373 -14.84 -1.98 24.38
CA ASN A 373 -14.80 -1.55 25.78
C ASN A 373 -14.51 -0.05 25.95
N HIS A 374 -13.62 0.50 25.11
CA HIS A 374 -13.34 1.94 25.12
C HIS A 374 -14.57 2.76 24.70
N ILE A 375 -15.23 2.34 23.62
CA ILE A 375 -16.43 3.01 23.08
C ILE A 375 -17.60 2.94 24.09
N SER A 376 -17.77 1.81 24.79
CA SER A 376 -18.87 1.64 25.76
C SER A 376 -18.77 2.60 26.96
N LYS A 377 -17.60 3.14 27.24
CA LYS A 377 -17.32 4.10 28.34
C LYS A 377 -17.38 5.58 27.89
N GLN A 378 -17.66 5.83 26.60
CA GLN A 378 -17.65 7.19 26.04
C GLN A 378 -19.08 7.73 25.88
N ASP A 379 -19.36 8.91 26.40
CA ASP A 379 -20.60 9.65 26.15
C ASP A 379 -20.69 10.12 24.70
N LYS A 380 -19.60 10.65 24.18
CA LYS A 380 -19.46 11.10 22.79
C LYS A 380 -18.44 10.23 22.05
N ILE A 381 -18.91 9.47 21.07
CA ILE A 381 -18.07 8.62 20.23
C ILE A 381 -17.55 9.46 19.05
N SER A 382 -16.24 9.51 18.88
CA SER A 382 -15.63 10.18 17.71
C SER A 382 -15.90 9.41 16.42
N TRP A 383 -15.89 10.13 15.29
CA TRP A 383 -15.97 9.49 13.96
C TRP A 383 -14.89 8.41 13.77
N TYR A 384 -13.65 8.71 14.19
CA TYR A 384 -12.54 7.78 14.10
C TYR A 384 -12.83 6.47 14.85
N ASN A 385 -13.26 6.55 16.12
CA ASN A 385 -13.59 5.37 16.91
C ASN A 385 -14.75 4.57 16.31
N ALA A 386 -15.76 5.26 15.78
CA ALA A 386 -16.88 4.62 15.08
C ALA A 386 -16.43 3.89 13.81
N SER A 387 -15.60 4.52 12.99
CA SER A 387 -15.07 3.95 11.75
C SER A 387 -14.19 2.73 12.01
N VAL A 388 -13.28 2.80 12.98
CA VAL A 388 -12.41 1.67 13.37
C VAL A 388 -13.25 0.49 13.85
N MET A 389 -14.27 0.73 14.67
CA MET A 389 -15.13 -0.36 15.16
C MET A 389 -15.94 -1.02 14.04
N LEU A 390 -16.47 -0.22 13.10
CA LEU A 390 -17.18 -0.76 11.94
C LEU A 390 -16.26 -1.56 11.01
N SER A 391 -14.98 -1.19 10.89
CA SER A 391 -13.98 -1.96 10.15
C SER A 391 -13.75 -3.35 10.77
N TYR A 392 -13.60 -3.42 12.10
CA TYR A 392 -13.51 -4.72 12.80
C TYR A 392 -14.77 -5.56 12.59
N MET A 393 -15.96 -4.95 12.64
CA MET A 393 -17.21 -5.68 12.39
C MET A 393 -17.25 -6.30 10.99
N GLY A 394 -16.69 -5.64 9.97
CA GLY A 394 -16.56 -6.20 8.63
C GLY A 394 -15.76 -7.50 8.62
N LEU A 395 -14.68 -7.59 9.40
CA LEU A 395 -13.92 -8.83 9.54
C LEU A 395 -14.72 -9.95 10.19
N PHE A 396 -15.42 -9.66 11.30
CA PHE A 396 -16.25 -10.65 12.00
C PHE A 396 -17.37 -11.21 11.12
N LYS A 397 -18.06 -10.35 10.37
CA LYS A 397 -19.20 -10.75 9.51
C LYS A 397 -18.82 -11.79 8.45
N HIS A 398 -17.56 -11.82 8.04
CA HIS A 398 -17.08 -12.67 6.95
C HIS A 398 -16.17 -13.82 7.42
N THR A 399 -16.25 -14.20 8.70
CA THR A 399 -15.44 -15.29 9.28
C THR A 399 -16.25 -16.08 10.31
N ASP A 400 -15.76 -17.27 10.64
CA ASP A 400 -16.35 -18.15 11.66
C ASP A 400 -16.17 -17.64 13.11
N THR A 401 -15.65 -16.40 13.25
CA THR A 401 -15.56 -15.68 14.53
C THR A 401 -16.82 -14.85 14.85
N TYR A 402 -17.89 -15.00 14.06
CA TYR A 402 -19.10 -14.18 14.19
C TYR A 402 -19.79 -14.36 15.54
N ASN A 403 -19.85 -15.59 16.10
CA ASN A 403 -20.42 -15.84 17.41
C ASN A 403 -19.69 -15.05 18.51
N TYR A 404 -18.35 -14.99 18.45
CA TYR A 404 -17.60 -14.16 19.41
C TYR A 404 -17.99 -12.68 19.33
N TYR A 405 -18.26 -12.17 18.14
CA TYR A 405 -18.78 -10.81 17.98
C TYR A 405 -20.15 -10.64 18.65
N ILE A 406 -21.08 -11.60 18.49
CA ILE A 406 -22.41 -11.56 19.08
C ILE A 406 -22.32 -11.53 20.61
N ASP A 407 -21.49 -12.41 21.19
CA ASP A 407 -21.43 -12.64 22.63
C ASP A 407 -20.64 -11.56 23.38
N TYR A 408 -19.52 -11.10 22.83
CA TYR A 408 -18.55 -10.28 23.56
C TYR A 408 -18.40 -8.84 23.09
N ILE A 409 -18.79 -8.52 21.86
CA ILE A 409 -18.60 -7.20 21.27
C ILE A 409 -19.91 -6.47 21.07
N LYS A 410 -20.89 -7.11 20.43
CA LYS A 410 -22.19 -6.51 20.11
C LYS A 410 -22.92 -5.92 21.32
N PRO A 411 -22.92 -6.57 22.54
CA PRO A 411 -23.59 -6.02 23.71
C PRO A 411 -23.01 -4.69 24.20
N LYS A 412 -21.75 -4.39 23.86
CA LYS A 412 -21.01 -3.18 24.30
C LYS A 412 -21.13 -1.99 23.36
N ILE A 413 -21.71 -2.17 22.19
CA ILE A 413 -21.75 -1.15 21.15
C ILE A 413 -23.15 -1.01 20.54
N ASN A 414 -23.53 0.22 20.24
CA ASN A 414 -24.73 0.49 19.45
C ASN A 414 -24.35 0.68 17.97
N VAL A 415 -24.47 -0.39 17.18
CA VAL A 415 -24.11 -0.42 15.76
C VAL A 415 -24.87 0.64 14.95
N LYS A 416 -26.17 0.87 15.23
CA LYS A 416 -26.96 1.90 14.56
C LYS A 416 -26.37 3.29 14.84
N LYS A 417 -25.97 3.57 16.10
CA LYS A 417 -25.31 4.83 16.50
C LYS A 417 -23.98 5.00 15.77
N LEU A 418 -23.13 3.95 15.70
CA LEU A 418 -21.86 4.01 15.00
C LEU A 418 -22.03 4.29 13.49
N LYS A 419 -22.93 3.57 12.82
CA LYS A 419 -23.26 3.81 11.40
C LYS A 419 -23.79 5.22 11.17
N ARG A 420 -24.64 5.74 12.07
CA ARG A 420 -25.16 7.11 11.98
C ARG A 420 -24.04 8.16 12.11
N ILE A 421 -23.08 7.96 13.02
CA ILE A 421 -21.92 8.86 13.19
C ILE A 421 -21.11 8.89 11.89
N VAL A 422 -20.76 7.73 11.33
CA VAL A 422 -19.97 7.64 10.11
C VAL A 422 -20.73 8.21 8.90
N SER A 423 -22.02 7.87 8.75
CA SER A 423 -22.86 8.41 7.68
C SER A 423 -23.04 9.92 7.77
N LYS A 424 -23.22 10.48 9.00
CA LYS A 424 -23.33 11.93 9.19
C LYS A 424 -22.04 12.66 8.78
N HIS A 425 -20.89 12.07 9.08
CA HIS A 425 -19.59 12.61 8.67
C HIS A 425 -19.45 12.58 7.15
N SER A 426 -19.75 11.46 6.51
CA SER A 426 -19.70 11.33 5.04
C SER A 426 -20.71 12.24 4.33
N ARG A 427 -21.91 12.44 4.92
CA ARG A 427 -22.89 13.39 4.37
C ARG A 427 -22.42 14.84 4.47
N LYS A 428 -21.70 15.21 5.52
CA LYS A 428 -21.10 16.54 5.61
C LYS A 428 -20.04 16.73 4.52
N GLU A 429 -19.20 15.73 4.29
CA GLU A 429 -18.25 15.74 3.17
C GLU A 429 -18.96 15.87 1.81
N ASN A 430 -20.03 15.10 1.58
CA ASN A 430 -20.79 15.13 0.32
C ASN A 430 -21.69 16.37 0.16
N LYS A 431 -22.10 17.05 1.25
CA LYS A 431 -22.90 18.29 1.16
C LYS A 431 -22.03 19.44 0.66
N HIS A 432 -20.75 19.49 1.03
CA HIS A 432 -19.80 20.39 0.40
C HIS A 432 -19.69 20.11 -1.11
N ASP A 433 -19.61 18.83 -1.53
CA ASP A 433 -19.60 18.45 -2.95
C ASP A 433 -20.82 18.89 -3.74
N ARG A 434 -22.00 18.99 -3.10
CA ARG A 434 -23.26 19.39 -3.78
C ARG A 434 -23.43 20.89 -3.85
N LEU A 435 -22.95 21.64 -2.90
CA LEU A 435 -22.96 23.11 -2.96
C LEU A 435 -22.01 23.61 -4.05
N GLU A 436 -20.86 22.95 -4.25
CA GLU A 436 -19.93 23.24 -5.36
C GLU A 436 -20.48 22.85 -6.74
N LYS A 437 -21.38 21.86 -6.82
CA LYS A 437 -22.04 21.44 -8.07
C LYS A 437 -23.36 22.18 -8.35
N GLY A 438 -23.94 22.83 -7.37
CA GLY A 438 -25.25 23.47 -7.43
C GLY A 438 -25.29 24.73 -8.30
N ASP A 439 -24.15 25.39 -8.51
CA ASP A 439 -24.05 26.59 -9.34
C ASP A 439 -23.76 26.29 -10.85
N ARG A 440 -23.56 25.03 -11.24
CA ARG A 440 -23.22 24.69 -12.62
C ARG A 440 -24.22 23.82 -13.38
N ASN A 441 -25.38 23.46 -12.83
CA ASN A 441 -26.39 22.66 -13.54
C ASN A 441 -27.78 23.28 -13.53
N THR A 442 -27.96 24.33 -14.33
CA THR A 442 -29.18 24.54 -15.08
C THR A 442 -28.89 24.20 -16.54
N ALA A 443 -28.76 22.95 -16.87
CA ALA A 443 -29.10 22.35 -18.20
C ALA A 443 -28.69 20.85 -18.22
N GLY A 444 -29.67 19.98 -18.50
CA GLY A 444 -29.40 18.65 -19.08
C GLY A 444 -29.68 17.42 -18.21
N THR A 445 -30.79 16.88 -18.43
CA THR A 445 -31.49 15.66 -18.02
C THR A 445 -30.73 14.32 -18.02
N SER A 446 -31.17 13.47 -17.09
CA SER A 446 -31.49 12.03 -17.17
C SER A 446 -30.41 10.97 -16.94
N GLY A 447 -30.71 10.17 -15.94
CA GLY A 447 -30.74 8.70 -16.00
C GLY A 447 -29.45 7.92 -15.68
N GLY A 448 -29.47 7.10 -14.64
CA GLY A 448 -28.63 5.92 -14.63
C GLY A 448 -28.04 5.47 -13.26
N ASN A 449 -28.70 4.51 -12.67
CA ASN A 449 -28.25 3.43 -11.76
C ASN A 449 -27.23 3.68 -10.66
N ARG A 450 -27.73 3.55 -9.45
CA ARG A 450 -26.97 3.28 -8.21
C ARG A 450 -26.40 1.86 -8.24
N GLN A 451 -25.10 1.76 -8.08
CA GLN A 451 -24.48 0.57 -7.52
C GLN A 451 -23.67 0.98 -6.28
N ASP A 452 -24.08 0.42 -5.14
CA ASP A 452 -23.40 0.58 -3.86
C ASP A 452 -22.06 -0.15 -3.89
N ILE A 453 -20.97 0.60 -3.99
CA ILE A 453 -19.61 0.06 -3.79
C ILE A 453 -19.11 0.52 -2.44
N VAL A 454 -19.25 -0.36 -1.44
CA VAL A 454 -18.52 -0.26 -0.17
C VAL A 454 -17.13 -0.86 -0.37
N ALA A 455 -16.17 -0.04 -0.77
CA ALA A 455 -14.76 -0.43 -0.76
C ALA A 455 -14.20 -0.29 0.66
N VAL A 456 -14.05 -1.42 1.36
CA VAL A 456 -13.28 -1.51 2.59
C VAL A 456 -11.83 -1.79 2.20
N ASN A 457 -11.04 -0.75 2.05
CA ASN A 457 -9.59 -0.87 1.91
C ASN A 457 -8.90 -0.02 2.96
N GLY A 458 -8.09 -0.67 3.78
CA GLY A 458 -7.13 -0.04 4.68
C GLY A 458 -7.62 0.05 6.11
N LEU A 459 -7.11 -0.83 6.97
CA LEU A 459 -6.90 -0.50 8.37
C LEU A 459 -6.08 0.78 8.41
N PRO A 460 -6.47 1.82 9.15
CA PRO A 460 -5.57 2.94 9.38
C PRO A 460 -4.34 2.41 10.10
N ALA A 461 -3.19 2.80 9.62
CA ALA A 461 -1.90 2.57 10.25
C ALA A 461 -1.86 3.13 11.67
#